data_e67a6528fb66d8430df2dfbb394b9b7b
#
_entry.id   e67a6528fb66d8430df2dfbb394b9b7b
#
_cell.length_a   1.000
_cell.length_b   1.000
_cell.length_c   1.000
_cell.angle_alpha   90.00
_cell.angle_beta   90.00
_cell.angle_gamma   90.00
#
_symmetry.space_group_name_H-M   'P 1'
#
loop_
_entity.id
_entity.type
_entity.pdbx_description
1 polymer ?
#
loop_
_entity_poly.entity_id
_entity_poly.type
_entity_poly.pdbx_seq_one_letter_code
_entity_poly.pdbx_strand_id
1 'polypeptide(L)'
;MKTLVAISRRLSKRVDALRFEPPTAFVYNPLAYAREPHEAFLKRYGAGKREAVLLGMNPGPFGMAQTGVPFGDPTFVREWMGISGKVGKPPREHAKRPIIGLDSPRSEVSGTRLWGWARERFGDPDAFFERFFVINYCPLVFMEEGGRNRIPEKLPKSEREPLFAACDEAVRASIALLSPELVIGVGKFAEDRAKKVLGEDGPRIGRILHPSPASPKANRGWAAAAELELGALGVELP
;
A
#
# COMPACT_ATOMS: atom_id res chain seq x y z
N MET A 1 6.32 4.54 -23.09
CA MET A 1 5.37 3.56 -22.52
C MET A 1 5.02 3.96 -21.08
N LYS A 2 3.74 3.89 -20.70
CA LYS A 2 3.34 4.06 -19.28
C LYS A 2 3.68 2.77 -18.54
N THR A 3 4.45 2.87 -17.45
CA THR A 3 4.78 1.74 -16.57
C THR A 3 4.43 2.10 -15.13
N LEU A 4 4.22 1.12 -14.25
CA LEU A 4 3.99 1.38 -12.82
C LEU A 4 5.14 2.18 -12.20
N VAL A 5 6.39 1.92 -12.64
CA VAL A 5 7.56 2.70 -12.21
C VAL A 5 7.43 4.17 -12.60
N ALA A 6 7.03 4.47 -13.84
CA ALA A 6 6.84 5.85 -14.28
C ALA A 6 5.70 6.56 -13.53
N ILE A 7 4.61 5.84 -13.26
CA ILE A 7 3.47 6.34 -12.45
C ILE A 7 3.94 6.65 -11.03
N SER A 8 4.66 5.73 -10.40
CA SER A 8 5.19 5.88 -9.04
C SER A 8 6.16 7.06 -8.92
N ARG A 9 7.08 7.21 -9.87
CA ARG A 9 8.02 8.37 -9.91
C ARG A 9 7.30 9.70 -10.04
N ARG A 10 6.25 9.76 -10.86
CA ARG A 10 5.43 10.98 -10.99
C ARG A 10 4.68 11.28 -9.72
N LEU A 11 4.04 10.28 -9.10
CA LEU A 11 3.37 10.40 -7.82
C LEU A 11 4.35 10.91 -6.75
N SER A 12 5.51 10.27 -6.61
CA SER A 12 6.55 10.66 -5.65
C SER A 12 6.90 12.14 -5.79
N LYS A 13 7.19 12.60 -7.00
CA LYS A 13 7.52 14.01 -7.26
C LYS A 13 6.39 14.98 -6.89
N ARG A 14 5.14 14.60 -7.18
CA ARG A 14 3.98 15.44 -6.87
C ARG A 14 3.73 15.56 -5.37
N VAL A 15 3.81 14.46 -4.63
CA VAL A 15 3.56 14.47 -3.19
C VAL A 15 4.71 15.10 -2.40
N ASP A 16 5.95 15.04 -2.90
CA ASP A 16 7.11 15.75 -2.30
C ASP A 16 7.00 17.28 -2.40
N ALA A 17 6.25 17.78 -3.38
CA ALA A 17 6.01 19.22 -3.53
C ALA A 17 4.96 19.77 -2.54
N LEU A 18 4.19 18.90 -1.88
CA LEU A 18 3.15 19.30 -0.94
C LEU A 18 3.74 19.75 0.40
N ARG A 19 3.01 20.61 1.10
CA ARG A 19 3.32 21.04 2.45
C ARG A 19 2.22 20.66 3.39
N PHE A 20 2.61 20.32 4.61
CA PHE A 20 1.70 19.86 5.65
C PHE A 20 2.03 20.62 6.93
N GLU A 21 1.02 21.15 7.59
CA GLU A 21 1.13 22.00 8.75
C GLU A 21 0.82 21.23 10.07
N PRO A 22 1.19 21.76 11.21
CA PRO A 22 0.83 21.16 12.48
C PRO A 22 -0.68 20.82 12.56
N PRO A 23 -1.02 19.69 13.17
CA PRO A 23 -0.17 18.82 13.99
C PRO A 23 0.62 17.76 13.21
N THR A 24 0.68 17.81 11.88
CA THR A 24 1.58 16.96 11.07
C THR A 24 2.99 17.51 11.15
N ALA A 25 3.88 16.79 11.83
CA ALA A 25 5.26 17.24 12.05
C ALA A 25 6.28 16.50 11.19
N PHE A 26 5.98 15.25 10.84
CA PHE A 26 6.86 14.42 10.01
C PHE A 26 6.07 13.79 8.88
N VAL A 27 6.64 13.84 7.68
CA VAL A 27 6.09 13.22 6.48
C VAL A 27 7.19 12.38 5.84
N TYR A 28 6.92 11.07 5.63
CA TYR A 28 7.84 10.16 4.96
C TYR A 28 7.28 9.79 3.60
N ASN A 29 8.13 9.89 2.57
CA ASN A 29 7.82 9.41 1.23
C ASN A 29 8.68 8.19 0.87
N PRO A 30 8.22 6.97 1.12
CA PRO A 30 8.95 5.75 0.77
C PRO A 30 9.27 5.62 -0.73
N LEU A 31 8.45 6.22 -1.60
CA LEU A 31 8.72 6.22 -3.05
C LEU A 31 9.99 7.00 -3.41
N ALA A 32 10.45 7.90 -2.54
CA ALA A 32 11.68 8.66 -2.72
C ALA A 32 12.88 7.94 -2.10
N TYR A 33 12.87 7.67 -0.79
CA TYR A 33 14.04 7.14 -0.10
C TYR A 33 14.17 5.61 -0.16
N ALA A 34 13.07 4.86 -0.34
CA ALA A 34 13.07 3.42 -0.56
C ALA A 34 12.79 3.07 -2.03
N ARG A 35 13.26 3.91 -2.95
CA ARG A 35 12.99 3.79 -4.39
C ARG A 35 13.49 2.47 -4.97
N GLU A 36 14.68 2.03 -4.61
CA GLU A 36 15.27 0.82 -5.17
C GLU A 36 14.41 -0.42 -4.91
N PRO A 37 14.08 -0.80 -3.67
CA PRO A 37 13.22 -1.95 -3.42
C PRO A 37 11.79 -1.74 -3.93
N HIS A 38 11.26 -0.51 -3.88
CA HIS A 38 9.96 -0.21 -4.46
C HIS A 38 9.91 -0.48 -5.97
N GLU A 39 10.89 0.04 -6.71
CA GLU A 39 10.94 -0.19 -8.17
C GLU A 39 11.29 -1.64 -8.53
N ALA A 40 12.09 -2.33 -7.71
CA ALA A 40 12.33 -3.76 -7.87
C ALA A 40 11.02 -4.56 -7.74
N PHE A 41 10.20 -4.26 -6.74
CA PHE A 41 8.86 -4.83 -6.57
C PHE A 41 7.96 -4.55 -7.79
N LEU A 42 7.90 -3.30 -8.25
CA LEU A 42 7.08 -2.93 -9.41
C LEU A 42 7.54 -3.60 -10.71
N LYS A 43 8.85 -3.74 -10.90
CA LYS A 43 9.42 -4.39 -12.10
C LYS A 43 9.19 -5.89 -12.09
N ARG A 44 9.37 -6.53 -10.93
CA ARG A 44 9.20 -7.99 -10.81
C ARG A 44 7.74 -8.41 -10.94
N TYR A 45 6.85 -7.72 -10.25
CA TYR A 45 5.46 -8.17 -10.10
C TYR A 45 4.41 -7.30 -10.80
N GLY A 46 4.77 -6.13 -11.30
CA GLY A 46 3.82 -5.14 -11.83
C GLY A 46 3.56 -5.21 -13.33
N ALA A 47 4.01 -6.26 -14.02
CA ALA A 47 3.80 -6.41 -15.47
C ALA A 47 2.56 -7.28 -15.78
N GLY A 48 1.79 -6.88 -16.79
CA GLY A 48 0.62 -7.64 -17.27
C GLY A 48 -0.69 -7.31 -16.55
N LYS A 49 -1.77 -7.93 -17.02
CA LYS A 49 -3.11 -7.80 -16.44
C LYS A 49 -3.20 -8.56 -15.12
N ARG A 50 -4.16 -8.19 -14.29
CA ARG A 50 -4.44 -8.87 -13.02
C ARG A 50 -5.92 -9.21 -12.92
N GLU A 51 -6.23 -10.30 -12.25
CA GLU A 51 -7.60 -10.63 -11.87
C GLU A 51 -8.13 -9.57 -10.90
N ALA A 52 -7.37 -9.29 -9.84
CA ALA A 52 -7.76 -8.28 -8.88
C ALA A 52 -6.59 -7.42 -8.38
N VAL A 53 -6.90 -6.17 -7.99
CA VAL A 53 -5.98 -5.26 -7.31
C VAL A 53 -6.47 -4.98 -5.90
N LEU A 54 -5.65 -5.30 -4.91
CA LEU A 54 -5.85 -4.92 -3.51
C LEU A 54 -5.36 -3.48 -3.30
N LEU A 55 -6.26 -2.60 -2.91
CA LEU A 55 -5.98 -1.19 -2.66
C LEU A 55 -5.96 -0.91 -1.16
N GLY A 56 -4.80 -0.62 -0.59
CA GLY A 56 -4.65 -0.13 0.78
C GLY A 56 -4.84 1.37 0.90
N MET A 57 -4.88 1.90 2.12
CA MET A 57 -5.01 3.34 2.38
C MET A 57 -3.67 4.06 2.24
N ASN A 58 -2.81 3.91 3.23
CA ASN A 58 -1.47 4.53 3.29
C ASN A 58 -0.55 3.74 4.23
N PRO A 59 0.78 3.91 4.12
CA PRO A 59 1.72 3.19 4.96
C PRO A 59 1.62 3.52 6.45
N GLY A 60 1.88 2.50 7.27
CA GLY A 60 2.32 2.67 8.65
C GLY A 60 3.85 2.79 8.73
N PRO A 61 4.40 3.15 9.91
CA PRO A 61 5.83 3.45 10.07
C PRO A 61 6.75 2.20 10.05
N PHE A 62 6.21 0.99 10.07
CA PHE A 62 6.99 -0.26 10.20
C PHE A 62 6.92 -1.18 8.98
N GLY A 63 6.02 -0.91 8.03
CA GLY A 63 5.83 -1.67 6.80
C GLY A 63 6.47 -0.99 5.59
N MET A 64 5.63 -0.50 4.67
CA MET A 64 6.10 0.18 3.45
C MET A 64 7.04 1.36 3.75
N ALA A 65 6.92 2.02 4.90
CA ALA A 65 7.88 3.05 5.32
C ALA A 65 9.31 2.50 5.39
N GLN A 66 9.50 1.24 5.77
CA GLN A 66 10.80 0.59 5.83
C GLN A 66 11.22 0.03 4.47
N THR A 67 10.31 -0.55 3.73
CA THR A 67 10.63 -1.43 2.59
C THR A 67 10.30 -0.84 1.22
N GLY A 68 9.48 0.21 1.16
CA GLY A 68 8.92 0.71 -0.10
C GLY A 68 7.81 -0.17 -0.72
N VAL A 69 7.56 -1.37 -0.20
CA VAL A 69 6.54 -2.30 -0.69
C VAL A 69 5.22 -2.09 0.08
N PRO A 70 4.06 -2.01 -0.59
CA PRO A 70 2.77 -1.92 0.10
C PRO A 70 2.57 -3.06 1.11
N PHE A 71 2.13 -2.74 2.33
CA PHE A 71 2.04 -3.68 3.47
C PHE A 71 3.37 -4.40 3.78
N GLY A 72 4.49 -3.92 3.29
CA GLY A 72 5.76 -4.63 3.20
C GLY A 72 6.43 -4.87 4.55
N ASP A 73 6.01 -5.92 5.26
CA ASP A 73 6.78 -6.46 6.37
C ASP A 73 8.18 -6.85 5.90
N PRO A 74 9.26 -6.39 6.57
CA PRO A 74 10.63 -6.58 6.10
C PRO A 74 11.02 -8.04 5.83
N THR A 75 10.57 -8.97 6.66
CA THR A 75 10.86 -10.39 6.50
C THR A 75 10.20 -10.95 5.23
N PHE A 76 8.92 -10.67 5.01
CA PHE A 76 8.23 -11.12 3.81
C PHE A 76 8.79 -10.50 2.53
N VAL A 77 9.19 -9.23 2.59
CA VAL A 77 9.76 -8.54 1.42
C VAL A 77 11.11 -9.16 1.01
N ARG A 78 11.99 -9.45 2.00
CA ARG A 78 13.28 -10.07 1.72
C ARG A 78 13.17 -11.55 1.37
N GLU A 79 12.51 -12.31 2.23
CA GLU A 79 12.64 -13.77 2.24
C GLU A 79 11.62 -14.45 1.33
N TRP A 80 10.39 -13.93 1.27
CA TRP A 80 9.36 -14.50 0.42
C TRP A 80 9.32 -13.86 -0.96
N MET A 81 9.31 -12.52 -1.04
CA MET A 81 9.26 -11.83 -2.34
C MET A 81 10.64 -11.73 -3.02
N GLY A 82 11.74 -11.96 -2.30
CA GLY A 82 13.09 -11.84 -2.83
C GLY A 82 13.44 -10.42 -3.32
N ILE A 83 12.85 -9.40 -2.68
CA ILE A 83 13.11 -8.01 -3.03
C ILE A 83 14.28 -7.49 -2.19
N SER A 84 15.23 -6.87 -2.87
CA SER A 84 16.39 -6.22 -2.28
C SER A 84 16.57 -4.81 -2.84
N GLY A 85 17.45 -4.03 -2.23
CA GLY A 85 17.79 -2.69 -2.67
C GLY A 85 18.12 -1.77 -1.49
N LYS A 86 18.81 -0.69 -1.79
CA LYS A 86 19.20 0.30 -0.79
C LYS A 86 17.98 1.13 -0.36
N VAL A 87 17.81 1.27 0.95
CA VAL A 87 16.85 2.17 1.56
C VAL A 87 17.59 3.35 2.16
N GLY A 88 17.29 4.54 1.69
CA GLY A 88 17.81 5.80 2.24
C GLY A 88 17.01 6.28 3.45
N LYS A 89 17.07 7.59 3.71
CA LYS A 89 16.41 8.25 4.83
C LYS A 89 15.45 9.34 4.33
N PRO A 90 14.33 9.61 5.04
CA PRO A 90 13.56 10.81 4.80
C PRO A 90 14.37 12.06 5.18
N PRO A 91 14.05 13.23 4.61
CA PRO A 91 14.77 14.48 4.92
C PRO A 91 14.75 14.85 6.41
N ARG A 92 13.66 14.54 7.11
CA ARG A 92 13.52 14.69 8.56
C ARG A 92 13.00 13.40 9.14
N GLU A 93 13.79 12.78 10.01
CA GLU A 93 13.49 11.47 10.62
C GLU A 93 13.03 11.65 12.07
N HIS A 94 11.94 10.98 12.44
CA HIS A 94 11.43 10.98 13.82
C HIS A 94 12.22 9.97 14.66
N ALA A 95 12.76 10.40 15.82
CA ALA A 95 13.63 9.57 16.66
C ALA A 95 13.00 8.23 17.09
N LYS A 96 11.68 8.20 17.33
CA LYS A 96 10.96 6.95 17.69
C LYS A 96 10.51 6.13 16.49
N ARG A 97 10.74 6.60 15.26
CA ARG A 97 10.30 5.96 14.01
C ARG A 97 11.41 6.01 12.96
N PRO A 98 12.62 5.53 13.32
CA PRO A 98 13.74 5.54 12.38
C PRO A 98 13.47 4.60 11.20
N ILE A 99 14.00 4.96 10.04
CA ILE A 99 14.02 4.10 8.87
C ILE A 99 15.30 3.26 8.93
N ILE A 100 15.14 1.98 9.19
CA ILE A 100 16.21 0.99 9.21
C ILE A 100 16.33 0.32 7.84
N GLY A 101 15.21 0.27 7.10
CA GLY A 101 15.13 -0.37 5.81
C GLY A 101 14.73 -1.84 5.89
N LEU A 102 15.20 -2.63 4.93
CA LEU A 102 14.87 -4.05 4.82
C LEU A 102 15.38 -4.89 6.02
N ASP A 103 16.39 -4.40 6.73
CA ASP A 103 16.93 -5.07 7.93
C ASP A 103 16.21 -4.68 9.22
N SER A 104 15.08 -3.98 9.11
CA SER A 104 14.29 -3.64 10.30
C SER A 104 13.87 -4.90 11.04
N PRO A 105 14.21 -5.02 12.34
CA PRO A 105 13.80 -6.17 13.15
C PRO A 105 12.32 -6.11 13.54
N ARG A 106 11.66 -5.02 13.25
CA ARG A 106 10.28 -4.78 13.66
C ARG A 106 9.31 -5.19 12.58
N SER A 107 8.45 -6.14 12.94
CA SER A 107 7.38 -6.62 12.09
C SER A 107 6.24 -5.59 11.94
N GLU A 108 5.57 -5.61 10.79
CA GLU A 108 4.36 -4.84 10.50
C GLU A 108 3.14 -5.78 10.52
N VAL A 109 2.31 -5.64 11.55
CA VAL A 109 1.22 -6.59 11.82
C VAL A 109 0.25 -6.75 10.64
N SER A 110 -0.11 -5.67 9.96
CA SER A 110 -1.03 -5.75 8.82
C SER A 110 -0.38 -6.45 7.64
N GLY A 111 0.91 -6.20 7.42
CA GLY A 111 1.70 -6.86 6.38
C GLY A 111 1.94 -8.33 6.70
N THR A 112 2.29 -8.65 7.93
CA THR A 112 2.44 -10.05 8.37
C THR A 112 1.16 -10.85 8.14
N ARG A 113 -0.01 -10.27 8.41
CA ARG A 113 -1.30 -10.93 8.16
C ARG A 113 -1.57 -11.11 6.67
N LEU A 114 -1.42 -10.06 5.88
CA LEU A 114 -1.66 -10.10 4.44
C LEU A 114 -0.72 -11.07 3.73
N TRP A 115 0.59 -10.88 3.93
CA TRP A 115 1.60 -11.68 3.25
C TRP A 115 1.73 -13.10 3.82
N GLY A 116 1.44 -13.29 5.11
CA GLY A 116 1.34 -14.60 5.72
C GLY A 116 0.22 -15.42 5.10
N TRP A 117 -0.96 -14.83 4.95
CA TRP A 117 -2.08 -15.43 4.24
C TRP A 117 -1.75 -15.73 2.76
N ALA A 118 -1.14 -14.75 2.06
CA ALA A 118 -0.77 -14.96 0.67
C ALA A 118 0.22 -16.12 0.50
N ARG A 119 1.24 -16.20 1.37
CA ARG A 119 2.20 -17.31 1.38
C ARG A 119 1.54 -18.64 1.71
N GLU A 120 0.63 -18.68 2.68
CA GLU A 120 -0.06 -19.90 3.07
C GLU A 120 -0.95 -20.45 1.94
N ARG A 121 -1.65 -19.57 1.21
CA ARG A 121 -2.57 -19.96 0.14
C ARG A 121 -1.89 -20.21 -1.19
N PHE A 122 -0.88 -19.45 -1.55
CA PHE A 122 -0.25 -19.50 -2.87
C PHE A 122 1.13 -20.18 -2.86
N GLY A 123 1.77 -20.32 -1.69
CA GLY A 123 3.12 -20.87 -1.54
C GLY A 123 4.18 -19.90 -2.11
N ASP A 124 4.16 -19.73 -3.42
CA ASP A 124 5.09 -18.91 -4.18
C ASP A 124 4.55 -17.48 -4.41
N PRO A 125 5.38 -16.43 -4.28
CA PRO A 125 4.95 -15.06 -4.56
C PRO A 125 4.56 -14.84 -6.01
N ASP A 126 5.20 -15.49 -6.97
CA ASP A 126 4.86 -15.34 -8.38
C ASP A 126 3.43 -15.86 -8.65
N ALA A 127 3.01 -16.96 -8.02
CA ALA A 127 1.64 -17.45 -8.11
C ALA A 127 0.59 -16.47 -7.55
N PHE A 128 0.91 -15.78 -6.46
CA PHE A 128 0.04 -14.73 -5.94
C PHE A 128 -0.02 -13.54 -6.90
N PHE A 129 1.14 -13.05 -7.34
CA PHE A 129 1.23 -11.86 -8.16
C PHE A 129 0.80 -12.09 -9.63
N GLU A 130 0.69 -13.30 -10.10
CA GLU A 130 0.06 -13.63 -11.38
C GLU A 130 -1.42 -13.22 -11.39
N ARG A 131 -2.14 -13.41 -10.29
CA ARG A 131 -3.56 -13.12 -10.15
C ARG A 131 -3.83 -11.75 -9.51
N PHE A 132 -3.07 -11.38 -8.48
CA PHE A 132 -3.29 -10.19 -7.66
C PHE A 132 -2.16 -9.18 -7.78
N PHE A 133 -2.48 -7.92 -7.53
CA PHE A 133 -1.47 -6.91 -7.27
C PHE A 133 -1.88 -6.05 -6.07
N VAL A 134 -0.91 -5.47 -5.36
CA VAL A 134 -1.17 -4.70 -4.15
C VAL A 134 -0.60 -3.30 -4.32
N ILE A 135 -1.42 -2.28 -4.09
CA ILE A 135 -1.01 -0.88 -4.10
C ILE A 135 -1.58 -0.15 -2.88
N ASN A 136 -0.95 0.95 -2.48
CA ASN A 136 -1.54 1.91 -1.55
C ASN A 136 -2.09 3.11 -2.32
N TYR A 137 -3.25 3.63 -1.90
CA TYR A 137 -3.84 4.85 -2.42
C TYR A 137 -2.92 6.06 -2.21
N CYS A 138 -2.47 6.26 -0.99
CA CYS A 138 -1.53 7.32 -0.63
C CYS A 138 -0.18 6.70 -0.24
N PRO A 139 0.96 7.17 -0.79
CA PRO A 139 2.27 6.62 -0.47
C PRO A 139 2.87 7.17 0.83
N LEU A 140 2.31 8.25 1.40
CA LEU A 140 2.94 8.99 2.49
C LEU A 140 2.55 8.46 3.87
N VAL A 141 3.52 8.50 4.77
CA VAL A 141 3.32 8.37 6.22
C VAL A 141 3.26 9.76 6.83
N PHE A 142 2.26 10.02 7.66
CA PHE A 142 2.11 11.28 8.38
C PHE A 142 2.21 11.02 9.88
N MET A 143 2.99 11.81 10.60
CA MET A 143 3.15 11.68 12.05
C MET A 143 3.13 13.03 12.74
N GLU A 144 2.57 13.04 13.94
CA GLU A 144 2.64 14.17 14.87
C GLU A 144 4.02 14.22 15.56
N GLU A 145 4.33 15.30 16.26
CA GLU A 145 5.62 15.47 16.96
C GLU A 145 5.92 14.34 17.95
N GLY A 146 4.90 13.76 18.58
CA GLY A 146 5.05 12.60 19.48
C GLY A 146 5.25 11.26 18.76
N GLY A 147 5.23 11.20 17.43
CA GLY A 147 5.33 9.98 16.61
C GLY A 147 4.02 9.22 16.47
N ARG A 148 2.89 9.85 16.80
CA ARG A 148 1.55 9.30 16.54
C ARG A 148 1.25 9.35 15.05
N ASN A 149 0.88 8.22 14.48
CA ASN A 149 0.49 8.14 13.07
C ASN A 149 -0.82 8.88 12.80
N ARG A 150 -0.89 9.58 11.67
CA ARG A 150 -2.08 10.25 11.15
C ARG A 150 -2.49 9.60 9.83
N ILE A 151 -3.79 9.51 9.60
CA ILE A 151 -4.32 9.01 8.32
C ILE A 151 -4.68 10.18 7.40
N PRO A 152 -4.62 10.00 6.08
CA PRO A 152 -4.88 11.07 5.10
C PRO A 152 -6.23 11.78 5.27
N GLU A 153 -7.27 11.05 5.72
CA GLU A 153 -8.60 11.62 5.95
C GLU A 153 -8.64 12.69 7.04
N LYS A 154 -7.70 12.64 8.00
CA LYS A 154 -7.61 13.58 9.11
C LYS A 154 -6.79 14.83 8.80
N LEU A 155 -6.25 14.94 7.61
CA LEU A 155 -5.59 16.15 7.14
C LEU A 155 -6.62 17.26 6.86
N PRO A 156 -6.29 18.53 7.09
CA PRO A 156 -7.10 19.65 6.67
C PRO A 156 -7.46 19.57 5.19
N LYS A 157 -8.62 20.11 4.82
CA LYS A 157 -9.11 20.05 3.43
C LYS A 157 -8.11 20.64 2.43
N SER A 158 -7.47 21.75 2.78
CA SER A 158 -6.45 22.44 1.97
C SER A 158 -5.22 21.58 1.66
N GLU A 159 -4.84 20.67 2.56
CA GLU A 159 -3.73 19.73 2.38
C GLU A 159 -4.19 18.44 1.71
N ARG A 160 -5.37 17.98 2.10
CA ARG A 160 -5.93 16.71 1.64
C ARG A 160 -6.34 16.74 0.16
N GLU A 161 -6.93 17.83 -0.32
CA GLU A 161 -7.39 17.90 -1.71
C GLU A 161 -6.26 17.78 -2.73
N PRO A 162 -5.15 18.54 -2.65
CA PRO A 162 -4.04 18.37 -3.59
C PRO A 162 -3.36 17.01 -3.45
N LEU A 163 -3.26 16.44 -2.23
CA LEU A 163 -2.77 15.10 -2.02
C LEU A 163 -3.65 14.07 -2.73
N PHE A 164 -4.95 14.14 -2.51
CA PHE A 164 -5.91 13.21 -3.10
C PHE A 164 -5.95 13.34 -4.63
N ALA A 165 -5.85 14.53 -5.18
CA ALA A 165 -5.77 14.73 -6.63
C ALA A 165 -4.55 14.01 -7.25
N ALA A 166 -3.39 14.05 -6.55
CA ALA A 166 -2.21 13.32 -7.00
C ALA A 166 -2.37 11.79 -6.89
N CYS A 167 -2.95 11.32 -5.78
CA CYS A 167 -3.21 9.90 -5.54
C CYS A 167 -4.26 9.34 -6.50
N ASP A 168 -5.35 10.07 -6.73
CA ASP A 168 -6.43 9.68 -7.65
C ASP A 168 -5.91 9.46 -9.08
N GLU A 169 -5.05 10.37 -9.56
CA GLU A 169 -4.43 10.21 -10.88
C GLU A 169 -3.54 8.97 -10.94
N ALA A 170 -2.74 8.74 -9.90
CA ALA A 170 -1.86 7.56 -9.84
C ALA A 170 -2.66 6.25 -9.79
N VAL A 171 -3.74 6.19 -9.00
CA VAL A 171 -4.62 5.02 -8.94
C VAL A 171 -5.27 4.77 -10.30
N ARG A 172 -5.89 5.79 -10.94
CA ARG A 172 -6.47 5.62 -12.29
C ARG A 172 -5.45 5.07 -13.29
N ALA A 173 -4.25 5.65 -13.30
CA ALA A 173 -3.21 5.23 -14.23
C ALA A 173 -2.72 3.80 -13.95
N SER A 174 -2.62 3.40 -12.68
CA SER A 174 -2.20 2.05 -12.29
C SER A 174 -3.26 1.02 -12.63
N ILE A 175 -4.54 1.31 -12.34
CA ILE A 175 -5.66 0.42 -12.65
C ILE A 175 -5.84 0.28 -14.17
N ALA A 176 -5.71 1.36 -14.93
CA ALA A 176 -5.75 1.29 -16.40
C ALA A 176 -4.62 0.44 -17.00
N LEU A 177 -3.44 0.41 -16.34
CA LEU A 177 -2.31 -0.41 -16.77
C LEU A 177 -2.46 -1.88 -16.40
N LEU A 178 -2.88 -2.16 -15.16
CA LEU A 178 -3.08 -3.52 -14.64
C LEU A 178 -4.37 -4.16 -15.15
N SER A 179 -5.32 -3.34 -15.63
CA SER A 179 -6.60 -3.76 -16.23
C SER A 179 -7.31 -4.89 -15.46
N PRO A 180 -7.51 -4.76 -14.13
CA PRO A 180 -8.14 -5.80 -13.33
C PRO A 180 -9.64 -5.87 -13.59
N GLU A 181 -10.24 -7.04 -13.36
CA GLU A 181 -11.70 -7.22 -13.33
C GLU A 181 -12.31 -6.69 -12.02
N LEU A 182 -11.51 -6.72 -10.94
CA LEU A 182 -11.95 -6.36 -9.59
C LEU A 182 -10.90 -5.50 -8.87
N VAL A 183 -11.34 -4.40 -8.25
CA VAL A 183 -10.54 -3.65 -7.28
C VAL A 183 -11.09 -3.86 -5.89
N ILE A 184 -10.26 -4.36 -4.99
CA ILE A 184 -10.63 -4.73 -3.64
C ILE A 184 -10.06 -3.71 -2.65
N GLY A 185 -10.89 -2.87 -2.09
CA GLY A 185 -10.49 -1.98 -1.01
C GLY A 185 -10.16 -2.77 0.26
N VAL A 186 -8.93 -2.65 0.75
CA VAL A 186 -8.53 -3.17 2.05
C VAL A 186 -9.00 -2.20 3.12
N GLY A 187 -10.24 -2.41 3.59
CA GLY A 187 -10.97 -1.50 4.47
C GLY A 187 -11.82 -0.46 3.71
N LYS A 188 -12.72 0.19 4.46
CA LYS A 188 -13.75 1.07 3.89
C LYS A 188 -13.20 2.29 3.16
N PHE A 189 -12.18 2.94 3.71
CA PHE A 189 -11.56 4.10 3.05
C PHE A 189 -11.12 3.78 1.62
N ALA A 190 -10.44 2.67 1.44
CA ALA A 190 -9.91 2.29 0.14
C ALA A 190 -11.03 1.92 -0.85
N GLU A 191 -12.10 1.26 -0.37
CA GLU A 191 -13.30 1.00 -1.16
C GLU A 191 -13.95 2.31 -1.63
N ASP A 192 -14.18 3.25 -0.71
CA ASP A 192 -14.84 4.53 -1.02
C ASP A 192 -13.99 5.36 -2.00
N ARG A 193 -12.66 5.33 -1.84
CA ARG A 193 -11.76 6.01 -2.78
C ARG A 193 -11.76 5.35 -4.15
N ALA A 194 -11.73 4.02 -4.21
CA ALA A 194 -11.82 3.29 -5.48
C ALA A 194 -13.10 3.66 -6.23
N LYS A 195 -14.26 3.62 -5.57
CA LYS A 195 -15.56 4.03 -6.16
C LYS A 195 -15.52 5.45 -6.72
N LYS A 196 -15.01 6.39 -5.92
CA LYS A 196 -14.90 7.79 -6.32
C LYS A 196 -13.96 8.01 -7.51
N VAL A 197 -12.85 7.29 -7.55
CA VAL A 197 -11.78 7.48 -8.54
C VAL A 197 -12.09 6.79 -9.85
N LEU A 198 -12.63 5.56 -9.80
CA LEU A 198 -12.80 4.70 -10.97
C LEU A 198 -14.19 4.86 -11.62
N GLY A 199 -15.18 5.35 -10.88
CA GLY A 199 -16.55 5.54 -11.39
C GLY A 199 -17.29 4.22 -11.64
N GLU A 200 -18.44 4.32 -12.28
CA GLU A 200 -19.32 3.17 -12.57
C GLU A 200 -18.86 2.37 -13.80
N ASP A 201 -18.17 3.02 -14.74
CA ASP A 201 -17.63 2.38 -15.95
C ASP A 201 -16.29 1.64 -15.72
N GLY A 202 -15.80 1.63 -14.49
CA GLY A 202 -14.57 1.00 -14.11
C GLY A 202 -14.72 -0.51 -13.79
N PRO A 203 -13.64 -1.14 -13.28
CA PRO A 203 -13.72 -2.52 -12.77
C PRO A 203 -14.69 -2.63 -11.61
N ARG A 204 -15.21 -3.83 -11.35
CA ARG A 204 -16.01 -4.08 -10.14
C ARG A 204 -15.23 -3.67 -8.89
N ILE A 205 -15.91 -3.13 -7.89
CA ILE A 205 -15.27 -2.70 -6.64
C ILE A 205 -15.88 -3.46 -5.48
N GLY A 206 -15.02 -4.10 -4.72
CA GLY A 206 -15.35 -4.79 -3.49
C GLY A 206 -14.53 -4.32 -2.29
N ARG A 207 -14.72 -4.97 -1.16
CA ARG A 207 -14.00 -4.68 0.07
C ARG A 207 -13.71 -5.96 0.83
N ILE A 208 -12.52 -5.99 1.46
CA ILE A 208 -12.18 -6.93 2.52
C ILE A 208 -11.83 -6.19 3.81
N LEU A 209 -11.95 -6.88 4.93
CA LEU A 209 -11.57 -6.38 6.24
C LEU A 209 -10.11 -5.92 6.26
N HIS A 210 -9.84 -4.74 6.82
CA HIS A 210 -8.45 -4.27 6.98
C HIS A 210 -7.71 -5.11 8.04
N PRO A 211 -6.48 -5.59 7.76
CA PRO A 211 -5.70 -6.43 8.68
C PRO A 211 -5.11 -5.71 9.90
N SER A 212 -5.59 -4.51 10.21
CA SER A 212 -5.07 -3.68 11.31
C SER A 212 -5.23 -4.33 12.67
N PRO A 213 -4.21 -4.26 13.55
CA PRO A 213 -4.33 -4.68 14.94
C PRO A 213 -5.36 -3.84 15.74
N ALA A 214 -5.73 -2.67 15.25
CA ALA A 214 -6.79 -1.86 15.84
C ALA A 214 -8.21 -2.40 15.56
N SER A 215 -8.35 -3.38 14.66
CA SER A 215 -9.64 -4.00 14.34
C SER A 215 -9.90 -5.23 15.23
N PRO A 216 -10.91 -5.21 16.13
CA PRO A 216 -11.26 -6.38 16.91
C PRO A 216 -11.65 -7.61 16.07
N LYS A 217 -12.28 -7.40 14.92
CA LYS A 217 -12.60 -8.48 13.97
C LYS A 217 -11.34 -9.13 13.40
N ALA A 218 -10.36 -8.30 12.95
CA ALA A 218 -9.10 -8.81 12.42
C ALA A 218 -8.27 -9.56 13.47
N ASN A 219 -8.38 -9.19 14.73
CA ASN A 219 -7.67 -9.86 15.83
C ASN A 219 -8.24 -11.26 16.15
N ARG A 220 -9.48 -11.56 15.73
CA ARG A 220 -10.11 -12.87 15.91
C ARG A 220 -9.85 -13.85 14.76
N GLY A 221 -9.14 -13.45 13.74
CA GLY A 221 -8.83 -14.29 12.57
C GLY A 221 -9.07 -13.54 11.26
N TRP A 222 -8.12 -12.68 10.89
CA TRP A 222 -8.24 -11.87 9.69
C TRP A 222 -8.32 -12.70 8.40
N ALA A 223 -7.50 -13.74 8.27
CA ALA A 223 -7.43 -14.58 7.07
C ALA A 223 -8.79 -15.18 6.71
N ALA A 224 -9.44 -15.85 7.66
CA ALA A 224 -10.76 -16.47 7.45
C ALA A 224 -11.83 -15.42 7.10
N ALA A 225 -11.81 -14.25 7.75
CA ALA A 225 -12.74 -13.17 7.41
C ALA A 225 -12.52 -12.62 6.01
N ALA A 226 -11.25 -12.43 5.60
CA ALA A 226 -10.90 -11.96 4.27
C ALA A 226 -11.28 -12.98 3.18
N GLU A 227 -11.10 -14.28 3.43
CA GLU A 227 -11.49 -15.34 2.49
C GLU A 227 -13.00 -15.40 2.27
N LEU A 228 -13.80 -15.29 3.33
CA LEU A 228 -15.25 -15.20 3.21
C LEU A 228 -15.68 -14.00 2.35
N GLU A 229 -15.04 -12.84 2.57
CA GLU A 229 -15.33 -11.63 1.82
C GLU A 229 -14.85 -11.74 0.37
N LEU A 230 -13.69 -12.35 0.10
CA LEU A 230 -13.20 -12.65 -1.25
C LEU A 230 -14.12 -13.62 -2.00
N GLY A 231 -14.57 -14.71 -1.35
CA GLY A 231 -15.54 -15.64 -1.92
C GLY A 231 -16.87 -14.98 -2.28
N ALA A 232 -17.37 -14.06 -1.42
CA ALA A 232 -18.56 -13.27 -1.71
C ALA A 232 -18.39 -12.31 -2.90
N LEU A 233 -17.16 -11.94 -3.24
CA LEU A 233 -16.81 -11.17 -4.44
C LEU A 233 -16.58 -12.05 -5.67
N GLY A 234 -16.72 -13.37 -5.56
CA GLY A 234 -16.51 -14.32 -6.64
C GLY A 234 -15.02 -14.63 -6.91
N VAL A 235 -14.15 -14.38 -5.94
CA VAL A 235 -12.72 -14.73 -6.05
C VAL A 235 -12.54 -16.16 -5.52
N GLU A 236 -12.15 -17.07 -6.40
CA GLU A 236 -11.77 -18.42 -6.03
C GLU A 236 -10.31 -18.46 -5.59
N LEU A 237 -10.04 -19.08 -4.45
CA LEU A 237 -8.68 -19.22 -3.90
C LEU A 237 -8.17 -20.65 -4.14
N PRO A 238 -6.85 -20.86 -4.29
CA PRO A 238 -6.26 -22.17 -4.43
C PRO A 238 -6.36 -23.00 -3.15
#